data_07a584ce435fc3b6b526d50e742d497f
#
_entry.id   07a584ce435fc3b6b526d50e742d497f
#
_cell.length_a   1.000
_cell.length_b   1.000
_cell.length_c   1.000
_cell.angle_alpha   90.00
_cell.angle_beta   90.00
_cell.angle_gamma   90.00
#
_symmetry.space_group_name_H-M   'P 1'
#
loop_
_entity.id
_entity.type
_entity.pdbx_description
1 polymer ?
#
loop_
_entity_poly.entity_id
_entity_poly.type
_entity_poly.pdbx_seq_one_letter_code
_entity_poly.pdbx_strand_id
1 'polypeptide(L)'
;MQVSLAAGLRYHEAKAVWDQMRAGDSLTLAREPDNPYDANAVRVDWRGHKLGYVPRAENAALARQLDRGNPLSARITKLTQYRNHRKKLEFEVTLRL
;
A
#
# COMPACT_ATOMS: atom_id res chain seq x y z
N MET A 1 -8.50 12.62 -0.63
CA MET A 1 -7.94 11.59 0.27
C MET A 1 -8.62 10.25 0.01
N GLN A 2 -7.86 9.18 0.04
CA GLN A 2 -8.38 7.82 -0.12
C GLN A 2 -7.89 6.97 1.03
N VAL A 3 -8.79 6.17 1.61
CA VAL A 3 -8.45 5.19 2.64
C VAL A 3 -8.62 3.80 2.04
N SER A 4 -7.62 2.95 2.20
CA SER A 4 -7.59 1.63 1.59
C SER A 4 -7.01 0.58 2.54
N LEU A 5 -7.34 -0.68 2.26
CA LEU A 5 -6.72 -1.83 2.92
C LEU A 5 -5.71 -2.44 1.96
N ALA A 6 -4.48 -2.65 2.43
CA ALA A 6 -3.45 -3.27 1.59
C ALA A 6 -3.85 -4.69 1.21
N ALA A 7 -3.74 -5.02 -0.07
CA ALA A 7 -4.03 -6.35 -0.60
C ALA A 7 -2.76 -7.18 -0.68
N GLY A 8 -2.89 -8.49 -0.50
CA GLY A 8 -1.79 -9.43 -0.71
C GLY A 8 -0.73 -9.46 0.38
N LEU A 9 -1.01 -8.97 1.57
CA LEU A 9 -0.03 -8.90 2.67
C LEU A 9 0.66 -10.25 2.95
N ARG A 10 -0.07 -11.34 2.90
CA ARG A 10 0.48 -12.66 3.23
C ARG A 10 1.46 -13.22 2.20
N TYR A 11 1.51 -12.61 1.02
CA TYR A 11 2.38 -13.08 -0.07
C TYR A 11 3.70 -12.31 -0.15
N HIS A 12 3.89 -11.33 0.71
CA HIS A 12 5.04 -10.43 0.65
C HIS A 12 5.71 -10.29 2.01
N GLU A 13 6.41 -9.18 2.25
CA GLU A 13 7.30 -9.03 3.41
C GLU A 13 6.63 -8.50 4.67
N ALA A 14 5.30 -8.27 4.64
CA ALA A 14 4.61 -7.66 5.78
C ALA A 14 4.81 -8.45 7.09
N LYS A 15 4.78 -9.78 7.02
CA LYS A 15 4.98 -10.62 8.20
C LYS A 15 6.33 -10.38 8.87
N ALA A 16 7.37 -10.23 8.07
CA ALA A 16 8.74 -10.08 8.57
C ALA A 16 8.96 -8.75 9.30
N VAL A 17 8.21 -7.70 8.92
CA VAL A 17 8.39 -6.35 9.46
C VAL A 17 7.20 -5.88 10.30
N TRP A 18 6.20 -6.73 10.49
CA TRP A 18 4.94 -6.35 11.13
C TRP A 18 5.12 -5.64 12.47
N ASP A 19 5.96 -6.22 13.34
CA ASP A 19 6.14 -5.70 14.68
C ASP A 19 6.93 -4.40 14.73
N GLN A 20 7.56 -4.01 13.63
CA GLN A 20 8.32 -2.77 13.52
C GLN A 20 7.47 -1.61 13.03
N MET A 21 6.35 -1.88 12.38
CA MET A 21 5.47 -0.86 11.82
C MET A 21 4.57 -0.24 12.89
N ARG A 22 4.26 1.04 12.71
CA ARG A 22 3.38 1.80 13.62
C ARG A 22 2.41 2.65 12.82
N ALA A 23 1.22 2.88 13.35
CA ALA A 23 0.30 3.87 12.80
C ALA A 23 1.00 5.23 12.70
N GLY A 24 0.81 5.91 11.60
CA GLY A 24 1.51 7.17 11.30
C GLY A 24 2.76 7.00 10.46
N ASP A 25 3.29 5.78 10.32
CA ASP A 25 4.47 5.54 9.49
C ASP A 25 4.18 5.83 8.03
N SER A 26 5.15 6.44 7.35
CA SER A 26 5.07 6.72 5.91
C SER A 26 5.16 5.44 5.09
N LEU A 27 4.39 5.40 4.02
CA LEU A 27 4.45 4.35 3.02
C LEU A 27 4.85 4.97 1.67
N THR A 28 5.49 4.16 0.83
CA THR A 28 5.82 4.55 -0.53
C THR A 28 4.93 3.79 -1.50
N LEU A 29 4.34 4.50 -2.44
CA LEU A 29 3.55 3.91 -3.51
C LEU A 29 4.38 3.88 -4.79
N ALA A 30 4.47 2.73 -5.43
CA ALA A 30 5.26 2.55 -6.64
C ALA A 30 4.43 1.87 -7.73
N ARG A 31 4.49 2.41 -8.95
CA ARG A 31 3.83 1.81 -10.09
C ARG A 31 4.53 0.53 -10.53
N GLU A 32 3.74 -0.45 -10.94
CA GLU A 32 4.22 -1.65 -11.60
C GLU A 32 3.45 -1.84 -12.91
N PRO A 33 3.74 -1.03 -13.94
CA PRO A 33 3.00 -1.10 -15.21
C PRO A 33 3.19 -2.44 -15.93
N ASP A 34 4.27 -3.16 -15.64
CA ASP A 34 4.57 -4.46 -16.22
C ASP A 34 4.02 -5.63 -15.40
N ASN A 35 3.23 -5.36 -14.36
CA ASN A 35 2.63 -6.41 -13.55
C ASN A 35 1.75 -7.28 -14.44
N PRO A 36 1.99 -8.61 -14.50
CA PRO A 36 1.26 -9.49 -15.44
C PRO A 36 -0.21 -9.67 -15.10
N TYR A 37 -0.61 -9.34 -13.88
CA TYR A 37 -2.00 -9.51 -13.42
C TYR A 37 -2.81 -8.22 -13.45
N ASP A 38 -2.13 -7.06 -13.48
CA ASP A 38 -2.83 -5.77 -13.39
C ASP A 38 -1.92 -4.64 -13.88
N ALA A 39 -2.24 -4.08 -15.04
CA ALA A 39 -1.48 -2.97 -15.62
C ALA A 39 -1.57 -1.70 -14.77
N ASN A 40 -2.57 -1.59 -13.90
CA ASN A 40 -2.74 -0.45 -12.99
C ASN A 40 -2.16 -0.73 -11.59
N ALA A 41 -1.36 -1.78 -11.42
CA ALA A 41 -0.84 -2.16 -10.11
C ALA A 41 -0.05 -1.02 -9.46
N VAL A 42 -0.35 -0.78 -8.20
CA VAL A 42 0.35 0.19 -7.34
C VAL A 42 0.83 -0.57 -6.11
N ARG A 43 2.14 -0.73 -6.02
CA ARG A 43 2.79 -1.44 -4.92
C ARG A 43 2.87 -0.53 -3.69
N VAL A 44 2.69 -1.12 -2.52
CA VAL A 44 2.81 -0.43 -1.23
C VAL A 44 4.06 -0.94 -0.53
N ASP A 45 5.01 -0.03 -0.26
CA ASP A 45 6.28 -0.35 0.40
C ASP A 45 6.40 0.41 1.72
N TRP A 46 7.07 -0.22 2.70
CA TRP A 46 7.46 0.39 3.96
C TRP A 46 8.97 0.21 4.12
N ARG A 47 9.71 1.33 4.16
CA ARG A 47 11.17 1.34 4.31
C ARG A 47 11.88 0.33 3.41
N GLY A 48 11.49 0.27 2.14
CA GLY A 48 12.06 -0.63 1.17
C GLY A 48 11.52 -2.06 1.18
N HIS A 49 10.60 -2.37 2.10
CA HIS A 49 9.96 -3.69 2.16
C HIS A 49 8.63 -3.66 1.41
N LYS A 50 8.46 -4.58 0.48
CA LYS A 50 7.21 -4.74 -0.25
C LYS A 50 6.16 -5.35 0.67
N LEU A 51 5.11 -4.59 0.98
CA LEU A 51 4.03 -5.08 1.85
C LEU A 51 2.90 -5.72 1.08
N GLY A 52 2.55 -5.17 -0.05
CA GLY A 52 1.41 -5.60 -0.85
C GLY A 52 1.05 -4.55 -1.88
N TYR A 53 -0.24 -4.41 -2.15
CA TYR A 53 -0.74 -3.53 -3.21
C TYR A 53 -1.95 -2.73 -2.75
N VAL A 54 -2.18 -1.60 -3.42
CA VAL A 54 -3.48 -0.93 -3.35
C VAL A 54 -4.50 -1.90 -3.96
N PRO A 55 -5.69 -2.09 -3.35
CA PRO A 55 -6.70 -2.99 -3.92
C PRO A 55 -7.01 -2.66 -5.37
N ARG A 56 -7.15 -3.70 -6.18
CA ARG A 56 -7.37 -3.56 -7.62
C ARG A 56 -8.57 -2.68 -7.96
N ALA A 57 -9.64 -2.79 -7.17
CA ALA A 57 -10.86 -2.01 -7.38
C ALA A 57 -10.66 -0.50 -7.14
N GLU A 58 -9.54 -0.10 -6.51
CA GLU A 58 -9.31 1.26 -6.05
C GLU A 58 -8.05 1.89 -6.65
N ASN A 59 -7.32 1.17 -7.48
CA ASN A 59 -5.97 1.61 -7.88
C ASN A 59 -5.90 2.51 -9.11
N ALA A 60 -6.92 2.52 -9.96
CA ALA A 60 -6.84 3.20 -11.25
C ALA A 60 -6.56 4.70 -11.14
N ALA A 61 -7.23 5.39 -10.22
CA ALA A 61 -7.02 6.83 -10.03
C ALA A 61 -5.63 7.12 -9.51
N LEU A 62 -5.13 6.31 -8.56
CA LEU A 62 -3.78 6.49 -8.02
C LEU A 62 -2.72 6.20 -9.08
N ALA A 63 -2.94 5.15 -9.90
CA ALA A 63 -2.04 4.82 -11.00
C ALA A 63 -1.90 5.99 -11.97
N ARG A 64 -3.03 6.63 -12.33
CA ARG A 64 -3.01 7.80 -13.22
C ARG A 64 -2.25 8.98 -12.62
N GLN A 65 -2.43 9.24 -11.32
CA GLN A 65 -1.70 10.33 -10.65
C GLN A 65 -0.20 10.06 -10.66
N LEU A 66 0.22 8.84 -10.35
CA LEU A 66 1.63 8.47 -10.37
C LEU A 66 2.21 8.56 -11.77
N ASP A 67 1.48 8.12 -12.79
CA ASP A 67 1.93 8.17 -14.19
C ASP A 67 2.10 9.61 -14.70
N ARG A 68 1.34 10.54 -14.14
CA ARG A 68 1.47 11.98 -14.45
C ARG A 68 2.58 12.66 -13.66
N GLY A 69 3.24 11.93 -12.75
CA GLY A 69 4.27 12.50 -11.90
C GLY A 69 3.74 13.33 -10.74
N ASN A 70 2.44 13.23 -10.44
CA ASN A 70 1.86 13.97 -9.32
C ASN A 70 2.26 13.31 -7.99
N PRO A 71 2.76 14.11 -7.03
CA PRO A 71 3.23 13.54 -5.77
C PRO A 71 2.07 13.04 -4.90
N LEU A 72 2.18 11.79 -4.43
CA LEU A 72 1.25 11.21 -3.49
C LEU A 72 1.95 10.96 -2.17
N SER A 73 1.23 11.15 -1.07
CA SER A 73 1.68 10.84 0.27
C SER A 73 0.82 9.71 0.82
N ALA A 74 1.44 8.71 1.43
CA ALA A 74 0.71 7.61 2.03
C ALA A 74 1.25 7.32 3.43
N ARG A 75 0.35 6.92 4.34
CA ARG A 75 0.75 6.55 5.70
C ARG A 75 -0.19 5.52 6.28
N ILE A 76 0.35 4.71 7.19
CA ILE A 76 -0.41 3.71 7.92
C ILE A 76 -1.37 4.41 8.89
N THR A 77 -2.65 4.02 8.85
CA THR A 77 -3.63 4.53 9.80
C THR A 77 -3.98 3.50 10.86
N LYS A 78 -3.93 2.21 10.52
CA LYS A 78 -4.29 1.15 11.46
C LYS A 78 -3.64 -0.17 11.09
N LEU A 79 -3.15 -0.88 12.11
CA LEU A 79 -2.60 -2.23 11.99
C LEU A 79 -3.40 -3.14 12.89
N THR A 80 -3.93 -4.23 12.34
CA THR A 80 -4.72 -5.20 13.10
C THR A 80 -4.16 -6.60 12.88
N GLN A 81 -3.96 -7.34 13.95
CA GLN A 81 -3.61 -8.75 13.88
C GLN A 81 -4.65 -9.54 14.65
N TYR A 82 -5.27 -10.51 13.98
CA TYR A 82 -6.31 -11.34 14.58
C TYR A 82 -5.70 -12.59 15.23
N ARG A 83 -6.49 -13.28 16.06
CA ARG A 83 -6.05 -14.50 16.76
C ARG A 83 -5.55 -15.59 15.82
N ASN A 84 -6.11 -15.68 14.62
CA ASN A 84 -5.69 -16.67 13.61
C ASN A 84 -4.48 -16.21 12.79
N HIS A 85 -3.73 -15.22 13.29
CA HIS A 85 -2.56 -14.62 12.66
C HIS A 85 -2.84 -13.87 11.36
N ARG A 86 -4.10 -13.66 11.00
CA ARG A 86 -4.46 -12.79 9.87
C ARG A 86 -4.12 -11.35 10.21
N LYS A 87 -3.63 -10.62 9.20
CA LYS A 87 -3.20 -9.24 9.35
C LYS A 87 -4.00 -8.33 8.43
N LYS A 88 -4.25 -7.12 8.90
CA LYS A 88 -4.95 -6.10 8.15
C LYS A 88 -4.21 -4.79 8.33
N LEU A 89 -3.86 -4.15 7.23
CA LEU A 89 -3.18 -2.86 7.23
C LEU A 89 -4.05 -1.86 6.50
N GLU A 90 -4.48 -0.84 7.21
CA GLU A 90 -5.21 0.29 6.65
C GLU A 90 -4.25 1.45 6.45
N PHE A 91 -4.36 2.12 5.31
CA PHE A 91 -3.54 3.29 5.02
C PHE A 91 -4.37 4.36 4.32
N GLU A 92 -3.91 5.60 4.39
CA GLU A 92 -4.51 6.70 3.67
C GLU A 92 -3.54 7.25 2.64
N VAL A 93 -4.09 7.74 1.53
CA VAL A 93 -3.33 8.37 0.46
C VAL A 93 -3.87 9.76 0.24
N THR A 94 -2.97 10.75 0.17
CA THR A 94 -3.32 12.13 -0.13
C THR A 94 -2.46 12.64 -1.28
N LEU A 95 -3.04 13.51 -2.10
CA LEU A 95 -2.30 14.23 -3.13
C LEU A 95 -1.57 15.38 -2.44
N ARG A 96 -0.24 15.44 -2.60
CA ARG A 96 0.54 16.55 -2.08
C ARG A 96 0.52 17.70 -3.09
N LEU A 97 0.12 18.86 -2.61
CA LEU A 97 0.04 20.07 -3.44
C LEU A 97 1.18 21.03 -3.15
#